data_1689b07a688ca1123b642aa055d35034
#
_entry.id   1689b07a688ca1123b642aa055d35034
#
_cell.length_a   1.000
_cell.length_b   1.000
_cell.length_c   1.000
_cell.angle_alpha   90.00
_cell.angle_beta   90.00
_cell.angle_gamma   90.00
#
_symmetry.space_group_name_H-M   'P 1'
#
loop_
_entity.id
_entity.type
_entity.pdbx_description
1 polymer ?
#
loop_
_entity_poly.entity_id
_entity_poly.type
_entity_poly.pdbx_seq_one_letter_code
_entity_poly.pdbx_strand_id
1 'polypeptide(L)'
;RKDPKFVLQVINGLLDTANSEYGAAVANGKISAIIEYQDSRGFVMYAETLYKDIAEQVAKTSPEIDKAIVANMTELKTNWPTAIAPAAPKLPPDWISPR
;
A
#
# COMPACT_ATOMS: atom_id res chain seq x y z
N ARG A 1 -5.44 -15.18 -17.61
CA ARG A 1 -6.38 -14.61 -16.65
C ARG A 1 -5.89 -14.80 -15.22
N LYS A 2 -5.87 -13.73 -14.44
CA LYS A 2 -5.37 -13.78 -13.08
C LYS A 2 -6.40 -14.38 -12.14
N ASP A 3 -5.92 -15.18 -11.17
CA ASP A 3 -6.77 -15.69 -10.11
C ASP A 3 -6.86 -14.61 -9.01
N PRO A 4 -8.04 -14.03 -8.78
CA PRO A 4 -8.17 -12.93 -7.81
C PRO A 4 -7.68 -13.30 -6.41
N LYS A 5 -7.94 -14.53 -5.97
CA LYS A 5 -7.51 -14.96 -4.63
C LYS A 5 -6.00 -14.94 -4.52
N PHE A 6 -5.31 -15.48 -5.52
CA PHE A 6 -3.85 -15.49 -5.52
C PHE A 6 -3.29 -14.07 -5.57
N VAL A 7 -3.86 -13.23 -6.44
CA VAL A 7 -3.39 -11.84 -6.57
C VAL A 7 -3.58 -11.08 -5.25
N LEU A 8 -4.72 -11.29 -4.58
CA LEU A 8 -4.96 -10.64 -3.28
C LEU A 8 -3.96 -11.09 -2.23
N GLN A 9 -3.53 -12.36 -2.27
CA GLN A 9 -2.49 -12.84 -1.35
C GLN A 9 -1.16 -12.15 -1.61
N VAL A 10 -0.81 -11.96 -2.89
CA VAL A 10 0.41 -11.25 -3.25
C VAL A 10 0.34 -9.79 -2.80
N ILE A 11 -0.80 -9.14 -3.02
CA ILE A 11 -1.01 -7.76 -2.58
C ILE A 11 -0.85 -7.64 -1.08
N ASN A 12 -1.43 -8.57 -0.33
CA ASN A 12 -1.30 -8.56 1.13
C ASN A 12 0.16 -8.67 1.56
N GLY A 13 0.93 -9.53 0.89
CA GLY A 13 2.36 -9.66 1.17
C GLY A 13 3.13 -8.38 0.87
N LEU A 14 2.79 -7.71 -0.23
CA LEU A 14 3.43 -6.44 -0.60
C LEU A 14 3.12 -5.35 0.43
N LEU A 15 1.88 -5.30 0.91
CA LEU A 15 1.50 -4.30 1.91
C LEU A 15 2.16 -4.58 3.26
N ASP A 16 2.33 -5.85 3.62
CA ASP A 16 3.08 -6.21 4.82
C ASP A 16 4.53 -5.74 4.72
N THR A 17 5.15 -5.95 3.56
CA THR A 17 6.52 -5.52 3.33
C THR A 17 6.61 -3.99 3.36
N ALA A 18 5.64 -3.32 2.74
CA ALA A 18 5.59 -1.86 2.75
C ALA A 18 5.48 -1.33 4.18
N ASN A 19 4.65 -1.97 5.01
CA ASN A 19 4.51 -1.57 6.41
C ASN A 19 5.84 -1.70 7.16
N SER A 20 6.55 -2.80 6.94
CA SER A 20 7.84 -3.04 7.58
C SER A 20 8.87 -1.99 7.16
N GLU A 21 8.96 -1.72 5.84
CA GLU A 21 9.91 -0.74 5.32
C GLU A 21 9.56 0.68 5.76
N TYR A 22 8.26 0.99 5.80
CA TYR A 22 7.82 2.30 6.26
C TYR A 22 8.17 2.50 7.74
N GLY A 23 7.97 1.46 8.56
CA GLY A 23 8.32 1.52 9.97
C GLY A 23 9.81 1.77 10.17
N ALA A 24 10.66 1.16 9.31
CA ALA A 24 12.09 1.39 9.37
C ALA A 24 12.47 2.80 8.93
N ALA A 25 11.64 3.43 8.08
CA ALA A 25 11.94 4.77 7.58
C ALA A 25 11.63 5.87 8.59
N VAL A 26 10.72 5.61 9.54
CA VAL A 26 10.23 6.63 10.47
C VAL A 26 11.01 6.57 11.79
N ALA A 27 11.53 7.71 12.22
CA ALA A 27 12.19 7.81 13.51
C ALA A 27 11.86 9.17 14.14
N ASN A 28 11.41 9.15 15.40
CA ASN A 28 11.13 10.37 16.16
C ASN A 28 10.16 11.30 15.42
N GLY A 29 9.14 10.71 14.77
CA GLY A 29 8.14 11.47 14.05
C GLY A 29 8.61 12.06 12.74
N LYS A 30 9.75 11.61 12.20
CA LYS A 30 10.30 12.11 10.95
C LYS A 30 10.69 10.96 10.06
N ILE A 31 10.70 11.19 8.74
CA ILE A 31 11.21 10.21 7.80
C ILE A 31 12.72 10.36 7.76
N SER A 32 13.42 9.36 8.32
CA SER A 32 14.87 9.42 8.49
C SER A 32 15.64 8.52 7.53
N ALA A 33 14.97 7.54 6.91
CA ALA A 33 15.62 6.60 5.98
C ALA A 33 14.93 6.69 4.63
N ILE A 34 15.58 7.38 3.69
CA ILE A 34 15.00 7.66 2.37
C ILE A 34 14.81 6.39 1.56
N ILE A 35 15.78 5.45 1.65
CA ILE A 35 15.72 4.22 0.86
C ILE A 35 14.49 3.39 1.28
N GLU A 36 14.29 3.23 2.59
CA GLU A 36 13.14 2.47 3.08
C GLU A 36 11.83 3.15 2.73
N TYR A 37 11.80 4.49 2.73
CA TYR A 37 10.62 5.21 2.27
C TYR A 37 10.33 4.91 0.79
N GLN A 38 11.34 4.97 -0.06
CA GLN A 38 11.17 4.72 -1.48
C GLN A 38 10.77 3.27 -1.75
N ASP A 39 11.35 2.32 -1.01
CA ASP A 39 11.01 0.91 -1.13
C ASP A 39 9.54 0.69 -0.77
N SER A 40 9.09 1.25 0.35
CA SER A 40 7.70 1.07 0.78
C SER A 40 6.74 1.69 -0.24
N ARG A 41 7.07 2.84 -0.79
CA ARG A 41 6.26 3.46 -1.84
C ARG A 41 6.15 2.55 -3.06
N GLY A 42 7.26 1.95 -3.47
CA GLY A 42 7.29 1.04 -4.61
C GLY A 42 6.39 -0.18 -4.39
N PHE A 43 6.43 -0.76 -3.21
CA PHE A 43 5.58 -1.92 -2.90
C PHE A 43 4.10 -1.56 -2.98
N VAL A 44 3.71 -0.39 -2.46
CA VAL A 44 2.31 0.05 -2.50
C VAL A 44 1.87 0.31 -3.94
N MET A 45 2.71 0.97 -4.73
CA MET A 45 2.38 1.25 -6.14
C MET A 45 2.24 -0.04 -6.94
N TYR A 46 3.09 -1.02 -6.66
CA TYR A 46 3.00 -2.31 -7.35
C TYR A 46 1.74 -3.06 -6.94
N ALA A 47 1.39 -3.00 -5.65
CA ALA A 47 0.16 -3.62 -5.17
C ALA A 47 -1.06 -3.02 -5.87
N GLU A 48 -1.08 -1.71 -6.06
CA GLU A 48 -2.16 -1.04 -6.77
C GLU A 48 -2.23 -1.51 -8.23
N THR A 49 -1.08 -1.63 -8.87
CA THR A 49 -1.02 -2.12 -10.26
C THR A 49 -1.59 -3.54 -10.36
N LEU A 50 -1.22 -4.41 -9.42
CA LEU A 50 -1.74 -5.77 -9.41
C LEU A 50 -3.25 -5.80 -9.18
N TYR A 51 -3.75 -4.92 -8.31
CA TYR A 51 -5.19 -4.90 -8.07
C TYR A 51 -5.96 -4.51 -9.32
N LYS A 52 -5.43 -3.60 -10.13
CA LYS A 52 -6.09 -3.21 -11.38
C LYS A 52 -6.34 -4.40 -12.31
N ASP A 53 -5.49 -5.42 -12.24
CA ASP A 53 -5.66 -6.62 -13.07
C ASP A 53 -6.89 -7.43 -12.67
N ILE A 54 -7.33 -7.33 -11.43
CA ILE A 54 -8.46 -8.15 -10.93
C ILE A 54 -9.65 -7.30 -10.50
N ALA A 55 -9.56 -5.98 -10.60
CA ALA A 55 -10.58 -5.08 -10.06
C ALA A 55 -11.95 -5.36 -10.66
N GLU A 56 -12.02 -5.63 -11.97
CA GLU A 56 -13.29 -5.88 -12.62
C GLU A 56 -13.94 -7.16 -12.09
N GLN A 57 -13.15 -8.21 -11.88
CA GLN A 57 -13.65 -9.46 -11.35
C GLN A 57 -14.17 -9.28 -9.92
N VAL A 58 -13.41 -8.55 -9.11
CA VAL A 58 -13.81 -8.30 -7.72
C VAL A 58 -15.09 -7.47 -7.70
N ALA A 59 -15.18 -6.44 -8.53
CA ALA A 59 -16.36 -5.58 -8.57
C ALA A 59 -17.62 -6.36 -8.99
N LYS A 60 -17.48 -7.33 -9.89
CA LYS A 60 -18.60 -8.15 -10.29
C LYS A 60 -19.10 -9.04 -9.17
N THR A 61 -18.17 -9.60 -8.40
CA THR A 61 -18.51 -10.52 -7.33
C THR A 61 -18.96 -9.77 -6.08
N SER A 62 -18.30 -8.66 -5.75
CA SER A 62 -18.61 -7.89 -4.57
C SER A 62 -18.22 -6.42 -4.79
N PRO A 63 -19.16 -5.61 -5.31
CA PRO A 63 -18.86 -4.19 -5.55
C PRO A 63 -18.47 -3.44 -4.29
N GLU A 64 -18.97 -3.85 -3.14
CA GLU A 64 -18.64 -3.16 -1.88
C GLU A 64 -17.20 -3.41 -1.48
N ILE A 65 -16.70 -4.63 -1.71
CA ILE A 65 -15.30 -4.94 -1.43
C ILE A 65 -14.39 -4.14 -2.36
N ASP A 66 -14.75 -4.05 -3.64
CA ASP A 66 -13.98 -3.26 -4.59
C ASP A 66 -13.92 -1.79 -4.15
N LYS A 67 -15.05 -1.21 -3.76
CA LYS A 67 -15.07 0.17 -3.27
C LYS A 67 -14.17 0.35 -2.06
N ALA A 68 -14.22 -0.59 -1.12
CA ALA A 68 -13.40 -0.50 0.09
C ALA A 68 -11.92 -0.57 -0.24
N ILE A 69 -11.54 -1.46 -1.14
CA ILE A 69 -10.13 -1.61 -1.52
C ILE A 69 -9.63 -0.34 -2.20
N VAL A 70 -10.41 0.20 -3.15
CA VAL A 70 -10.03 1.42 -3.86
C VAL A 70 -9.89 2.59 -2.89
N ALA A 71 -10.84 2.75 -1.97
CA ALA A 71 -10.79 3.84 -1.01
C ALA A 71 -9.58 3.71 -0.08
N ASN A 72 -9.30 2.50 0.39
CA ASN A 72 -8.15 2.27 1.27
C ASN A 72 -6.84 2.51 0.55
N MET A 73 -6.73 2.08 -0.71
CA MET A 73 -5.52 2.34 -1.49
C MET A 73 -5.29 3.82 -1.73
N THR A 74 -6.38 4.56 -1.99
CA THR A 74 -6.29 6.00 -2.20
C THR A 74 -5.77 6.70 -0.95
N GLU A 75 -6.32 6.33 0.20
CA GLU A 75 -5.87 6.91 1.46
C GLU A 75 -4.44 6.51 1.79
N LEU A 76 -4.12 5.24 1.58
CA LEU A 76 -2.78 4.71 1.85
C LEU A 76 -1.71 5.48 1.07
N LYS A 77 -2.00 5.81 -0.18
CA LYS A 77 -1.02 6.49 -1.02
C LYS A 77 -0.68 7.90 -0.54
N THR A 78 -1.48 8.47 0.36
CA THR A 78 -1.14 9.78 0.91
C THR A 78 0.16 9.77 1.73
N ASN A 79 0.62 8.60 2.20
CA ASN A 79 1.91 8.46 2.87
C ASN A 79 3.07 8.61 1.89
N TRP A 80 2.84 8.34 0.61
CA TRP A 80 3.91 8.35 -0.40
C TRP A 80 3.50 9.24 -1.58
N PRO A 81 3.28 10.55 -1.34
CA PRO A 81 2.75 11.43 -2.40
C PRO A 81 3.72 11.60 -3.56
N THR A 82 5.01 11.51 -3.28
CA THR A 82 6.04 11.66 -4.31
C THR A 82 7.16 10.68 -4.01
N ALA A 83 8.10 10.54 -4.99
CA ALA A 83 9.28 9.71 -4.78
C ALA A 83 10.26 10.34 -3.78
N ILE A 84 10.08 11.62 -3.46
CA ILE A 84 10.90 12.29 -2.45
C ILE A 84 10.11 12.29 -1.14
N ALA A 85 10.75 11.82 -0.07
CA ALA A 85 10.08 11.71 1.23
C ALA A 85 9.67 13.07 1.77
N PRO A 86 8.46 13.19 2.33
CA PRO A 86 8.07 14.41 3.03
C PRO A 86 8.86 14.54 4.35
N ALA A 87 8.84 15.74 4.93
CA ALA A 87 9.59 16.00 6.16
C ALA A 87 9.10 15.14 7.32
N ALA A 88 7.80 14.84 7.36
CA ALA A 88 7.21 14.02 8.41
C ALA A 88 6.19 13.07 7.78
N PRO A 89 5.95 11.90 8.42
CA PRO A 89 4.96 10.95 7.89
C PRO A 89 3.55 11.52 7.97
N LYS A 90 2.71 11.13 7.00
CA LYS A 90 1.30 11.52 7.00
C LYS A 90 0.48 10.67 7.95
N LEU A 91 0.84 9.40 8.10
CA LEU A 91 0.13 8.45 8.95
C LEU A 91 1.14 7.75 9.85
N PRO A 92 0.71 7.22 11.01
CA PRO A 92 1.62 6.43 11.87
C PRO A 92 2.15 5.21 11.12
N PRO A 93 3.35 4.73 11.47
CA PRO A 93 3.95 3.59 10.77
C PRO A 93 3.10 2.32 10.79
N ASP A 94 2.31 2.11 11.83
CA ASP A 94 1.50 0.89 11.94
C ASP A 94 0.14 1.01 11.25
N TRP A 95 -0.16 2.15 10.64
CA TRP A 95 -1.46 2.35 10.00
C TRP A 95 -1.71 1.37 8.86
N ILE A 96 -0.67 1.03 8.10
CA ILE A 96 -0.83 0.18 6.93
C ILE A 96 -0.82 -1.30 7.26
N SER A 97 -0.78 -1.68 8.52
CA SER A 97 -0.89 -3.07 8.89
C SER A 97 -2.29 -3.56 8.54
N PRO A 98 -2.44 -4.56 7.67
CA PRO A 98 -3.76 -4.92 7.17
C PRO A 98 -4.55 -5.81 8.11
N ARG A 99 -3.99 -6.25 9.17
CA ARG A 99 -4.70 -7.13 10.08
C ARG A 99 -5.46 -6.37 11.10
#